data_65a5e20c2166755b0f08e0d869a84a88
#
_entry.id   65a5e20c2166755b0f08e0d869a84a88
#
_cell.length_a   1.000
_cell.length_b   1.000
_cell.length_c   1.000
_cell.angle_alpha   90.00
_cell.angle_beta   90.00
_cell.angle_gamma   90.00
#
_symmetry.space_group_name_H-M   'P 1'
#
loop_
_entity.id
_entity.type
_entity.pdbx_description
1 polymer ?
#
loop_
_entity_poly.entity_id
_entity_poly.type
_entity_poly.pdbx_seq_one_letter_code
_entity_poly.pdbx_strand_id
1 'polypeptide(L)'
;MKKTILLVLALAGVSLSAAQPLAQQQFDIPKPTPKWFGERIALPPKGFAPDLGLKGIEEILFAPGMFKADQPDFFTYVFLFAVEAKPELTAKVLQKELFTYYAGLSKARLGNPKLDTSEFAVTVKPMKPFELKPKEALESKSFTATVKWIEPFATRKMQTLHFELQTWKYAKSPHQYLFVCASPQPRDKDIWKTLRKIRGGVALKPVK
;
A
#
# COMPACT_ATOMS: atom_id res chain seq x y z
N MET A 1 63.74 -9.90 -35.12
CA MET A 1 62.98 -8.94 -34.30
C MET A 1 61.53 -9.43 -34.22
N LYS A 2 61.15 -10.09 -33.13
CA LYS A 2 59.75 -10.63 -32.92
C LYS A 2 58.98 -9.58 -32.12
N LYS A 3 57.91 -8.99 -32.72
CA LYS A 3 56.97 -8.08 -32.03
C LYS A 3 55.91 -8.92 -31.30
N THR A 4 55.94 -8.88 -30.00
CA THR A 4 54.90 -9.46 -29.14
C THR A 4 53.77 -8.45 -29.01
N ILE A 5 52.59 -8.81 -29.52
CA ILE A 5 51.35 -8.01 -29.35
C ILE A 5 50.69 -8.45 -28.06
N LEU A 6 50.63 -7.52 -27.09
CA LEU A 6 49.96 -7.71 -25.81
C LEU A 6 48.48 -7.36 -26.01
N LEU A 7 47.61 -8.38 -25.95
CA LEU A 7 46.15 -8.25 -26.02
C LEU A 7 45.61 -7.95 -24.61
N VAL A 8 45.22 -6.70 -24.35
CA VAL A 8 44.58 -6.30 -23.08
C VAL A 8 43.09 -6.60 -23.21
N LEU A 9 42.63 -7.65 -22.56
CA LEU A 9 41.20 -7.92 -22.38
C LEU A 9 40.66 -7.00 -21.28
N ALA A 10 39.90 -5.99 -21.66
CA ALA A 10 39.09 -5.20 -20.73
C ALA A 10 37.86 -6.02 -20.28
N LEU A 11 37.90 -6.59 -19.10
CA LEU A 11 36.72 -7.15 -18.42
C LEU A 11 35.82 -5.99 -18.00
N ALA A 12 34.77 -5.73 -18.79
CA ALA A 12 33.69 -4.88 -18.38
C ALA A 12 32.91 -5.59 -17.24
N GLY A 13 33.20 -5.19 -16.01
CA GLY A 13 32.47 -5.65 -14.84
C GLY A 13 31.02 -5.16 -14.91
N VAL A 14 30.10 -6.06 -15.24
CA VAL A 14 28.67 -5.79 -15.06
C VAL A 14 28.38 -5.82 -13.57
N SER A 15 28.31 -4.66 -12.95
CA SER A 15 27.81 -4.51 -11.58
C SER A 15 26.36 -4.92 -11.55
N LEU A 16 26.07 -6.17 -11.16
CA LEU A 16 24.72 -6.56 -10.74
C LEU A 16 24.40 -5.75 -9.48
N SER A 17 23.64 -4.67 -9.66
CA SER A 17 23.06 -3.96 -8.53
C SER A 17 22.09 -4.91 -7.82
N ALA A 18 22.49 -5.45 -6.68
CA ALA A 18 21.62 -6.29 -5.86
C ALA A 18 20.37 -5.49 -5.48
N ALA A 19 19.19 -6.07 -5.73
CA ALA A 19 17.94 -5.44 -5.33
C ALA A 19 17.94 -5.22 -3.82
N GLN A 20 17.59 -3.99 -3.38
CA GLN A 20 17.51 -3.70 -1.96
C GLN A 20 16.51 -4.60 -1.23
N PRO A 21 16.84 -5.05 -0.01
CA PRO A 21 15.86 -5.70 0.86
C PRO A 21 14.65 -4.80 1.07
N LEU A 22 13.43 -5.37 1.06
CA LEU A 22 12.17 -4.62 1.27
C LEU A 22 12.19 -3.74 2.52
N ALA A 23 12.80 -4.22 3.61
CA ALA A 23 12.92 -3.49 4.86
C ALA A 23 13.69 -2.16 4.74
N GLN A 24 14.57 -2.02 3.76
CA GLN A 24 15.38 -0.81 3.52
C GLN A 24 14.75 0.10 2.46
N GLN A 25 13.76 -0.37 1.72
CA GLN A 25 13.10 0.43 0.70
C GLN A 25 12.33 1.58 1.34
N GLN A 26 12.52 2.79 0.82
CA GLN A 26 11.85 4.00 1.30
C GLN A 26 11.03 4.63 0.17
N PHE A 27 9.94 5.27 0.56
CA PHE A 27 9.06 5.98 -0.34
C PHE A 27 9.02 7.47 0.00
N ASP A 28 8.78 8.26 -1.01
CA ASP A 28 8.39 9.65 -0.85
C ASP A 28 6.88 9.73 -1.09
N ILE A 29 6.14 9.80 0.03
CA ILE A 29 4.69 9.96 0.01
C ILE A 29 4.41 11.42 0.35
N PRO A 30 3.83 12.22 -0.56
CA PRO A 30 3.54 13.62 -0.30
C PRO A 30 2.66 13.80 0.94
N LYS A 31 3.08 14.70 1.84
CA LYS A 31 2.34 15.04 3.07
C LYS A 31 1.60 16.36 2.87
N PRO A 32 0.26 16.34 2.87
CA PRO A 32 -0.53 17.58 2.77
C PRO A 32 -0.36 18.53 3.97
N THR A 33 -0.89 19.73 3.82
CA THR A 33 -1.10 20.67 4.91
C THR A 33 -2.61 20.75 5.19
N PRO A 34 -3.06 20.60 6.47
CA PRO A 34 -2.26 20.34 7.67
C PRO A 34 -1.52 19.00 7.62
N LYS A 35 -0.45 18.87 8.42
CA LYS A 35 0.48 17.73 8.34
C LYS A 35 -0.19 16.40 8.69
N TRP A 36 -0.18 15.47 7.75
CA TRP A 36 -0.53 14.08 7.98
C TRP A 36 0.59 13.37 8.73
N PHE A 37 0.23 12.42 9.58
CA PHE A 37 1.16 11.61 10.35
C PHE A 37 1.16 10.17 9.86
N GLY A 38 2.24 9.42 10.11
CA GLY A 38 2.37 8.11 9.52
C GLY A 38 3.16 7.14 10.36
N GLU A 39 3.00 5.88 9.99
CA GLU A 39 3.67 4.73 10.58
C GLU A 39 4.29 3.87 9.46
N ARG A 40 5.27 3.07 9.84
CA ARG A 40 5.84 2.02 8.99
C ARG A 40 5.81 0.72 9.76
N ILE A 41 5.22 -0.30 9.17
CA ILE A 41 5.09 -1.62 9.79
C ILE A 41 5.56 -2.73 8.85
N ALA A 42 6.00 -3.84 9.44
CA ALA A 42 6.31 -5.05 8.68
C ALA A 42 5.03 -5.82 8.34
N LEU A 43 5.00 -6.42 7.16
CA LEU A 43 3.94 -7.33 6.73
C LEU A 43 4.43 -8.79 6.75
N PRO A 44 3.64 -9.73 7.27
CA PRO A 44 2.34 -9.56 7.93
C PRO A 44 2.47 -8.87 9.29
N PRO A 45 1.48 -8.03 9.68
CA PRO A 45 1.49 -7.38 11.00
C PRO A 45 1.14 -8.39 12.08
N LYS A 46 2.17 -8.85 12.79
CA LYS A 46 2.05 -9.93 13.79
C LYS A 46 1.06 -9.64 14.91
N GLY A 47 0.86 -8.36 15.25
CA GLY A 47 0.00 -7.94 16.35
C GLY A 47 -1.50 -7.99 16.03
N PHE A 48 -1.90 -8.09 14.74
CA PHE A 48 -3.33 -8.10 14.41
C PHE A 48 -3.71 -8.93 13.17
N ALA A 49 -2.83 -9.12 12.19
CA ALA A 49 -3.13 -9.94 11.00
C ALA A 49 -1.94 -10.85 10.65
N PRO A 50 -1.55 -11.80 11.54
CA PRO A 50 -0.41 -12.70 11.29
C PRO A 50 -0.63 -13.61 10.07
N ASP A 51 -1.89 -13.86 9.70
CA ASP A 51 -2.29 -14.72 8.58
C ASP A 51 -2.37 -13.99 7.24
N LEU A 52 -2.01 -12.70 7.19
CA LEU A 52 -1.92 -11.96 5.94
C LEU A 52 -0.91 -12.63 5.02
N GLY A 53 -1.34 -12.96 3.80
CA GLY A 53 -0.50 -13.66 2.81
C GLY A 53 0.52 -12.77 2.10
N LEU A 54 0.54 -11.47 2.37
CA LEU A 54 1.48 -10.51 1.80
C LEU A 54 2.65 -10.30 2.75
N LYS A 55 3.88 -10.42 2.21
CA LYS A 55 5.12 -10.22 2.97
C LYS A 55 5.85 -9.00 2.45
N GLY A 56 6.28 -8.13 3.35
CA GLY A 56 6.97 -6.91 2.96
C GLY A 56 6.88 -5.81 4.01
N ILE A 57 6.56 -4.62 3.55
CA ILE A 57 6.38 -3.43 4.40
C ILE A 57 5.14 -2.66 4.00
N GLU A 58 4.57 -1.98 4.98
CA GLU A 58 3.54 -0.97 4.81
C GLU A 58 4.06 0.38 5.28
N GLU A 59 3.87 1.42 4.48
CA GLU A 59 3.92 2.81 4.91
C GLU A 59 2.52 3.39 4.86
N ILE A 60 2.03 3.86 6.00
CA ILE A 60 0.69 4.41 6.15
C ILE A 60 0.76 5.89 6.53
N LEU A 61 -0.17 6.68 6.02
CA LEU A 61 -0.26 8.11 6.28
C LEU A 61 -1.71 8.47 6.59
N PHE A 62 -1.95 8.93 7.82
CA PHE A 62 -3.26 9.25 8.37
C PHE A 62 -3.57 10.73 8.25
N ALA A 63 -4.83 11.06 7.93
CA ALA A 63 -5.34 12.43 7.99
C ALA A 63 -5.39 12.94 9.44
N PRO A 64 -5.32 14.28 9.67
CA PRO A 64 -5.34 14.86 11.01
C PRO A 64 -6.57 14.51 11.85
N GLY A 65 -7.72 14.32 11.20
CA GLY A 65 -8.98 13.90 11.83
C GLY A 65 -9.19 12.39 11.94
N MET A 66 -8.17 11.57 11.64
CA MET A 66 -8.27 10.10 11.57
C MET A 66 -9.12 9.47 12.69
N PHE A 67 -8.95 9.91 13.92
CA PHE A 67 -9.62 9.33 15.09
C PHE A 67 -10.72 10.22 15.68
N LYS A 68 -11.21 11.23 14.93
CA LYS A 68 -12.24 12.17 15.35
C LYS A 68 -13.48 11.97 14.50
N ALA A 69 -14.48 11.27 15.05
CA ALA A 69 -15.68 10.85 14.30
C ALA A 69 -16.53 11.99 13.74
N ASP A 70 -16.38 13.20 14.27
CA ASP A 70 -17.07 14.42 13.86
C ASP A 70 -16.34 15.20 12.75
N GLN A 71 -15.12 14.80 12.40
CA GLN A 71 -14.33 15.50 11.39
C GLN A 71 -14.58 14.96 9.96
N PRO A 72 -14.52 15.83 8.94
CA PRO A 72 -14.77 15.44 7.55
C PRO A 72 -13.71 14.48 6.99
N ASP A 73 -12.53 14.42 7.61
CA ASP A 73 -11.43 13.50 7.30
C ASP A 73 -11.31 12.33 8.29
N PHE A 74 -12.40 12.08 9.06
CA PHE A 74 -12.48 10.91 9.93
C PHE A 74 -12.18 9.63 9.16
N PHE A 75 -11.38 8.79 9.74
CA PHE A 75 -10.93 7.49 9.23
C PHE A 75 -10.45 7.53 7.77
N THR A 76 -9.77 8.63 7.43
CA THR A 76 -9.20 8.84 6.09
C THR A 76 -7.69 8.69 6.13
N TYR A 77 -7.15 7.92 5.22
CA TYR A 77 -5.72 7.61 5.15
C TYR A 77 -5.31 7.09 3.79
N VAL A 78 -4.02 7.05 3.55
CA VAL A 78 -3.41 6.32 2.45
C VAL A 78 -2.41 5.33 3.00
N PHE A 79 -2.20 4.22 2.31
CA PHE A 79 -1.09 3.34 2.59
C PHE A 79 -0.46 2.78 1.32
N LEU A 80 0.79 2.44 1.43
CA LEU A 80 1.57 1.82 0.38
C LEU A 80 2.18 0.53 0.89
N PHE A 81 1.85 -0.56 0.23
CA PHE A 81 2.52 -1.84 0.41
C PHE A 81 3.63 -1.99 -0.62
N ALA A 82 4.83 -2.33 -0.16
CA ALA A 82 5.86 -2.94 -0.99
C ALA A 82 6.02 -4.38 -0.55
N VAL A 83 5.70 -5.31 -1.43
CA VAL A 83 5.60 -6.73 -1.08
C VAL A 83 6.34 -7.62 -2.08
N GLU A 84 6.62 -8.86 -1.67
CA GLU A 84 7.17 -9.88 -2.56
C GLU A 84 6.33 -10.01 -3.84
N ALA A 85 6.94 -10.47 -4.92
CA ALA A 85 6.28 -10.58 -6.23
C ALA A 85 5.13 -11.60 -6.27
N LYS A 86 5.02 -12.46 -5.26
CA LYS A 86 3.96 -13.47 -5.15
C LYS A 86 3.31 -13.39 -3.76
N PRO A 87 1.97 -13.62 -3.68
CA PRO A 87 1.04 -13.79 -4.81
C PRO A 87 0.86 -12.52 -5.64
N GLU A 88 0.50 -12.65 -6.92
CA GLU A 88 0.15 -11.50 -7.75
C GLU A 88 -1.07 -10.75 -7.17
N LEU A 89 -1.03 -9.42 -7.15
CA LEU A 89 -2.09 -8.56 -6.59
C LEU A 89 -3.28 -8.45 -7.54
N THR A 90 -4.04 -9.55 -7.67
CA THR A 90 -5.30 -9.60 -8.40
C THR A 90 -6.46 -9.11 -7.53
N ALA A 91 -7.62 -8.81 -8.12
CA ALA A 91 -8.83 -8.44 -7.36
C ALA A 91 -9.19 -9.48 -6.28
N LYS A 92 -9.07 -10.78 -6.61
CA LYS A 92 -9.34 -11.88 -5.67
C LYS A 92 -8.35 -11.92 -4.51
N VAL A 93 -7.06 -11.73 -4.78
CA VAL A 93 -6.02 -11.65 -3.73
C VAL A 93 -6.25 -10.43 -2.87
N LEU A 94 -6.44 -9.25 -3.46
CA LEU A 94 -6.70 -8.02 -2.71
C LEU A 94 -7.95 -8.12 -1.83
N GLN A 95 -9.02 -8.75 -2.32
CA GLN A 95 -10.24 -8.97 -1.54
C GLN A 95 -9.98 -9.84 -0.31
N LYS A 96 -9.26 -10.96 -0.46
CA LYS A 96 -8.89 -11.85 0.64
C LYS A 96 -7.99 -11.14 1.65
N GLU A 97 -6.95 -10.49 1.18
CA GLU A 97 -5.96 -9.87 2.06
C GLU A 97 -6.53 -8.67 2.82
N LEU A 98 -7.35 -7.83 2.17
CA LEU A 98 -8.07 -6.76 2.87
C LEU A 98 -9.04 -7.31 3.92
N PHE A 99 -9.76 -8.41 3.64
CA PHE A 99 -10.60 -9.05 4.66
C PHE A 99 -9.78 -9.50 5.86
N THR A 100 -8.68 -10.22 5.63
CA THR A 100 -7.78 -10.69 6.69
C THR A 100 -7.24 -9.53 7.54
N TYR A 101 -6.80 -8.45 6.88
CA TYR A 101 -6.27 -7.26 7.52
C TYR A 101 -7.32 -6.59 8.43
N TYR A 102 -8.51 -6.27 7.92
CA TYR A 102 -9.53 -5.53 8.68
C TYR A 102 -10.23 -6.38 9.73
N ALA A 103 -10.46 -7.66 9.47
CA ALA A 103 -11.00 -8.57 10.48
C ALA A 103 -10.02 -8.75 11.63
N GLY A 104 -8.74 -8.95 11.34
CA GLY A 104 -7.69 -9.04 12.34
C GLY A 104 -7.54 -7.76 13.15
N LEU A 105 -7.57 -6.60 12.49
CA LEU A 105 -7.48 -5.30 13.15
C LEU A 105 -8.63 -5.04 14.13
N SER A 106 -9.88 -5.35 13.72
CA SER A 106 -11.05 -5.26 14.61
C SER A 106 -10.90 -6.17 15.81
N LYS A 107 -10.55 -7.46 15.61
CA LYS A 107 -10.36 -8.43 16.70
C LYS A 107 -9.32 -7.97 17.71
N ALA A 108 -8.16 -7.54 17.22
CA ALA A 108 -7.05 -7.13 18.08
C ALA A 108 -7.38 -5.85 18.88
N ARG A 109 -7.91 -4.83 18.20
CA ARG A 109 -8.18 -3.54 18.85
C ARG A 109 -9.37 -3.54 19.78
N LEU A 110 -10.36 -4.40 19.52
CA LEU A 110 -11.49 -4.61 20.46
C LEU A 110 -11.17 -5.59 21.59
N GLY A 111 -9.98 -6.23 21.56
CA GLY A 111 -9.60 -7.25 22.54
C GLY A 111 -10.50 -8.50 22.46
N ASN A 112 -11.13 -8.77 21.33
CA ASN A 112 -12.05 -9.89 21.13
C ASN A 112 -11.58 -10.81 20.00
N PRO A 113 -10.75 -11.83 20.27
CA PRO A 113 -10.27 -12.75 19.25
C PRO A 113 -11.39 -13.61 18.63
N LYS A 114 -12.54 -13.75 19.33
CA LYS A 114 -13.73 -14.47 18.88
C LYS A 114 -14.79 -13.56 18.26
N LEU A 115 -14.42 -12.30 17.91
CA LEU A 115 -15.36 -11.37 17.27
C LEU A 115 -16.01 -12.03 16.06
N ASP A 116 -17.34 -12.01 16.03
CA ASP A 116 -18.09 -12.44 14.85
C ASP A 116 -17.84 -11.47 13.69
N THR A 117 -17.31 -11.99 12.62
CA THR A 117 -17.03 -11.24 11.39
C THR A 117 -17.93 -11.65 10.23
N SER A 118 -19.03 -12.35 10.49
CA SER A 118 -19.98 -12.84 9.46
C SER A 118 -20.62 -11.71 8.65
N GLU A 119 -20.78 -10.53 9.27
CA GLU A 119 -21.27 -9.32 8.60
C GLU A 119 -20.17 -8.50 7.90
N PHE A 120 -18.90 -8.88 8.05
CA PHE A 120 -17.81 -8.19 7.35
C PHE A 120 -17.83 -8.57 5.88
N ALA A 121 -17.64 -7.61 5.04
CA ALA A 121 -17.62 -7.84 3.59
C ALA A 121 -16.54 -6.99 2.93
N VAL A 122 -15.80 -7.61 2.03
CA VAL A 122 -14.85 -6.91 1.15
C VAL A 122 -15.22 -7.22 -0.28
N THR A 123 -15.38 -6.18 -1.08
CA THR A 123 -15.61 -6.31 -2.53
C THR A 123 -14.54 -5.52 -3.26
N VAL A 124 -13.80 -6.16 -4.15
CA VAL A 124 -12.79 -5.52 -5.00
C VAL A 124 -13.19 -5.69 -6.46
N LYS A 125 -13.26 -4.58 -7.20
CA LYS A 125 -13.64 -4.58 -8.62
C LYS A 125 -12.53 -3.92 -9.45
N PRO A 126 -12.08 -4.54 -10.54
CA PRO A 126 -11.20 -3.88 -11.51
C PRO A 126 -11.88 -2.62 -12.07
N MET A 127 -11.08 -1.64 -12.41
CA MET A 127 -11.54 -0.42 -13.08
C MET A 127 -10.54 0.03 -14.15
N LYS A 128 -10.92 1.01 -14.93
CA LYS A 128 -9.99 1.66 -15.87
C LYS A 128 -8.79 2.20 -15.10
N PRO A 129 -7.56 1.99 -15.60
CA PRO A 129 -6.36 2.51 -14.97
C PRO A 129 -6.46 4.01 -14.70
N PHE A 130 -5.97 4.43 -13.54
CA PHE A 130 -5.85 5.86 -13.23
C PHE A 130 -4.88 6.53 -14.21
N GLU A 131 -5.19 7.76 -14.63
CA GLU A 131 -4.34 8.55 -15.51
C GLU A 131 -2.96 8.81 -14.90
N LEU A 132 -2.94 9.13 -13.58
CA LEU A 132 -1.70 9.36 -12.86
C LEU A 132 -1.19 8.02 -12.30
N LYS A 133 0.03 7.67 -12.69
CA LYS A 133 0.78 6.53 -12.16
C LYS A 133 2.16 7.00 -11.68
N PRO A 134 2.78 6.28 -10.71
CA PRO A 134 4.14 6.58 -10.30
C PRO A 134 5.11 6.57 -11.49
N LYS A 135 6.09 7.47 -11.46
CA LYS A 135 7.10 7.57 -12.52
C LYS A 135 7.80 6.21 -12.70
N GLU A 136 8.01 5.80 -13.94
CA GLU A 136 8.64 4.52 -14.32
C GLU A 136 7.86 3.26 -13.89
N ALA A 137 6.62 3.42 -13.42
CA ALA A 137 5.77 2.28 -13.07
C ALA A 137 5.39 1.47 -14.32
N LEU A 138 5.53 0.16 -14.22
CA LEU A 138 5.11 -0.83 -15.19
C LEU A 138 3.87 -1.57 -14.70
N GLU A 139 3.10 -2.15 -15.64
CA GLU A 139 1.97 -3.04 -15.33
C GLU A 139 0.98 -2.44 -14.32
N SER A 140 0.69 -1.14 -14.44
CA SER A 140 -0.23 -0.48 -13.52
C SER A 140 -1.67 -0.97 -13.74
N LYS A 141 -2.28 -1.48 -12.65
CA LYS A 141 -3.70 -1.88 -12.61
C LYS A 141 -4.41 -1.06 -11.54
N SER A 142 -5.69 -0.79 -11.76
CA SER A 142 -6.51 0.00 -10.83
C SER A 142 -7.77 -0.76 -10.43
N PHE A 143 -8.17 -0.54 -9.17
CA PHE A 143 -9.35 -1.19 -8.61
C PHE A 143 -10.09 -0.19 -7.72
N THR A 144 -11.39 -0.43 -7.55
CA THR A 144 -12.16 0.11 -6.44
C THR A 144 -12.47 -1.00 -5.45
N ALA A 145 -12.58 -0.65 -4.17
CA ALA A 145 -13.10 -1.59 -3.19
C ALA A 145 -14.05 -0.92 -2.19
N THR A 146 -14.80 -1.76 -1.50
CA THR A 146 -15.52 -1.42 -0.29
C THR A 146 -15.17 -2.45 0.79
N VAL A 147 -14.99 -1.97 2.01
CA VAL A 147 -14.78 -2.81 3.20
C VAL A 147 -15.83 -2.45 4.22
N LYS A 148 -16.73 -3.39 4.50
CA LYS A 148 -17.72 -3.30 5.60
C LYS A 148 -17.11 -4.03 6.81
N TRP A 149 -16.94 -3.34 7.92
CA TRP A 149 -16.25 -3.85 9.09
C TRP A 149 -16.64 -3.07 10.35
N ILE A 150 -16.24 -3.51 11.53
CA ILE A 150 -16.37 -2.71 12.76
C ILE A 150 -15.13 -1.84 12.91
N GLU A 151 -15.32 -0.51 12.88
CA GLU A 151 -14.27 0.47 13.16
C GLU A 151 -13.94 0.43 14.66
N PRO A 152 -12.72 -0.02 15.06
CA PRO A 152 -12.46 -0.36 16.46
C PRO A 152 -11.85 0.77 17.30
N PHE A 153 -11.52 1.93 16.71
CA PHE A 153 -10.71 2.95 17.38
C PHE A 153 -11.56 4.04 18.03
N ALA A 154 -12.55 4.57 17.32
CA ALA A 154 -13.33 5.71 17.77
C ALA A 154 -14.80 5.38 17.99
N THR A 155 -15.47 4.78 17.01
CA THR A 155 -16.92 4.57 17.06
C THR A 155 -17.31 3.20 17.58
N ARG A 156 -16.50 2.19 17.35
CA ARG A 156 -16.77 0.77 17.62
C ARG A 156 -18.06 0.27 16.96
N LYS A 157 -18.40 0.84 15.82
CA LYS A 157 -19.62 0.55 15.06
C LYS A 157 -19.26 0.02 13.67
N MET A 158 -20.26 -0.60 13.04
CA MET A 158 -20.16 -0.98 11.63
C MET A 158 -19.91 0.26 10.78
N GLN A 159 -18.90 0.19 9.94
CA GLN A 159 -18.50 1.25 9.01
C GLN A 159 -18.26 0.66 7.64
N THR A 160 -18.53 1.41 6.60
CA THR A 160 -18.11 1.10 5.24
C THR A 160 -16.99 2.05 4.83
N LEU A 161 -15.84 1.49 4.48
CA LEU A 161 -14.75 2.22 3.85
C LEU A 161 -14.83 2.07 2.34
N HIS A 162 -14.59 3.15 1.63
CA HIS A 162 -14.37 3.17 0.20
C HIS A 162 -12.89 3.23 -0.10
N PHE A 163 -12.46 2.53 -1.16
CA PHE A 163 -11.06 2.46 -1.56
C PHE A 163 -10.89 2.74 -3.06
N GLU A 164 -9.79 3.42 -3.37
CA GLU A 164 -9.17 3.41 -4.69
C GLU A 164 -7.79 2.76 -4.55
N LEU A 165 -7.53 1.70 -5.32
CA LEU A 165 -6.31 0.93 -5.25
C LEU A 165 -5.57 0.99 -6.59
N GLN A 166 -4.26 1.13 -6.53
CA GLN A 166 -3.39 1.07 -7.69
C GLN A 166 -2.23 0.13 -7.42
N THR A 167 -2.04 -0.86 -8.29
CA THR A 167 -0.88 -1.75 -8.24
C THR A 167 0.07 -1.44 -9.38
N TRP A 168 1.37 -1.67 -9.18
CA TRP A 168 2.40 -1.55 -10.23
C TRP A 168 3.65 -2.36 -9.87
N LYS A 169 4.55 -2.42 -10.84
CA LYS A 169 5.91 -2.94 -10.69
C LYS A 169 6.92 -1.91 -11.21
N TYR A 170 8.18 -2.10 -10.90
CA TYR A 170 9.30 -1.39 -11.53
C TYR A 170 10.23 -2.39 -12.20
N ALA A 171 10.82 -2.05 -13.35
CA ALA A 171 11.66 -2.93 -14.15
C ALA A 171 12.84 -3.54 -13.37
N LYS A 172 13.41 -2.76 -12.44
CA LYS A 172 14.60 -3.15 -11.65
C LYS A 172 14.25 -3.61 -10.22
N SER A 173 12.98 -3.82 -9.91
CA SER A 173 12.55 -4.27 -8.59
C SER A 173 11.92 -5.66 -8.66
N PRO A 174 12.32 -6.59 -7.78
CA PRO A 174 11.67 -7.90 -7.67
C PRO A 174 10.34 -7.82 -6.92
N HIS A 175 9.91 -6.62 -6.52
CA HIS A 175 8.74 -6.38 -5.69
C HIS A 175 7.55 -5.89 -6.52
N GLN A 176 6.38 -6.03 -5.96
CA GLN A 176 5.17 -5.38 -6.43
C GLN A 176 4.67 -4.39 -5.38
N TYR A 177 3.94 -3.40 -5.84
CA TYR A 177 3.50 -2.27 -5.03
C TYR A 177 2.00 -2.13 -5.11
N LEU A 178 1.40 -1.74 -4.00
CA LEU A 178 -0.02 -1.41 -3.89
C LEU A 178 -0.15 -0.09 -3.16
N PHE A 179 -0.70 0.92 -3.80
CA PHE A 179 -1.12 2.16 -3.15
C PHE A 179 -2.63 2.19 -2.96
N VAL A 180 -3.06 2.57 -1.79
CA VAL A 180 -4.47 2.61 -1.41
C VAL A 180 -4.83 3.98 -0.86
N CYS A 181 -5.91 4.55 -1.39
CA CYS A 181 -6.64 5.66 -0.80
C CYS A 181 -7.86 5.10 -0.09
N ALA A 182 -8.07 5.47 1.17
CA ALA A 182 -9.16 4.96 2.02
C ALA A 182 -9.90 6.10 2.72
N SER A 183 -11.24 6.08 2.67
CA SER A 183 -12.10 6.99 3.43
C SER A 183 -13.51 6.40 3.55
N PRO A 184 -14.25 6.67 4.66
CA PRO A 184 -15.67 6.37 4.74
C PRO A 184 -16.51 7.37 3.91
N GLN A 185 -15.94 8.50 3.50
CA GLN A 185 -16.64 9.50 2.70
C GLN A 185 -16.90 8.99 1.27
N PRO A 186 -18.05 9.31 0.66
CA PRO A 186 -18.31 9.06 -0.76
C PRO A 186 -17.20 9.65 -1.65
N ARG A 187 -16.89 8.97 -2.78
CA ARG A 187 -15.73 9.29 -3.64
C ARG A 187 -15.83 10.62 -4.38
N ASP A 188 -16.96 11.30 -4.35
CA ASP A 188 -17.19 12.64 -4.89
C ASP A 188 -16.81 13.76 -3.91
N LYS A 189 -16.58 13.46 -2.63
CA LYS A 189 -16.19 14.45 -1.61
C LYS A 189 -14.77 14.95 -1.78
N ASP A 190 -14.53 16.19 -1.34
CA ASP A 190 -13.26 16.91 -1.53
C ASP A 190 -12.04 16.17 -0.96
N ILE A 191 -12.21 15.42 0.12
CA ILE A 191 -11.12 14.63 0.70
C ILE A 191 -10.49 13.67 -0.32
N TRP A 192 -11.27 13.16 -1.27
CA TRP A 192 -10.76 12.29 -2.33
C TRP A 192 -9.86 13.01 -3.32
N LYS A 193 -10.02 14.32 -3.52
CA LYS A 193 -9.08 15.13 -4.31
C LYS A 193 -7.70 15.13 -3.65
N THR A 194 -7.66 15.27 -2.32
CA THR A 194 -6.43 15.19 -1.53
C THR A 194 -5.79 13.81 -1.63
N LEU A 195 -6.57 12.75 -1.42
CA LEU A 195 -6.09 11.36 -1.53
C LEU A 195 -5.47 11.06 -2.91
N ARG A 196 -6.15 11.48 -3.98
CA ARG A 196 -5.67 11.30 -5.37
C ARG A 196 -4.41 12.12 -5.66
N LYS A 197 -4.29 13.32 -5.08
CA LYS A 197 -3.07 14.14 -5.19
C LYS A 197 -1.89 13.47 -4.50
N ILE A 198 -2.09 12.89 -3.31
CA ILE A 198 -1.05 12.11 -2.62
C ILE A 198 -0.62 10.94 -3.50
N ARG A 199 -1.57 10.14 -4.02
CA ARG A 199 -1.28 9.00 -4.90
C ARG A 199 -0.43 9.40 -6.12
N GLY A 200 -0.81 10.49 -6.79
CA GLY A 200 -0.12 10.97 -7.99
C GLY A 200 1.31 11.48 -7.74
N GLY A 201 1.66 11.78 -6.51
CA GLY A 201 2.99 12.27 -6.12
C GLY A 201 3.90 11.23 -5.48
N VAL A 202 3.46 9.97 -5.38
CA VAL A 202 4.29 8.90 -4.80
C VAL A 202 5.49 8.59 -5.67
N ALA A 203 6.67 8.48 -5.04
CA ALA A 203 7.90 8.07 -5.70
C ALA A 203 8.71 7.11 -4.81
N LEU A 204 9.55 6.29 -5.44
CA LEU A 204 10.62 5.60 -4.72
C LEU A 204 11.73 6.60 -4.39
N LYS A 205 12.22 6.59 -3.16
CA LYS A 205 13.42 7.35 -2.82
C LYS A 205 14.64 6.69 -3.45
N PRO A 206 15.53 7.48 -4.05
CA PRO A 206 16.81 6.96 -4.49
C PRO A 206 17.57 6.38 -3.30
N VAL A 207 18.25 5.27 -3.54
CA VAL A 207 19.24 4.73 -2.60
C VAL A 207 20.40 5.70 -2.57
N LYS A 208 20.72 6.22 -1.39
CA LYS A 208 21.94 7.02 -1.19
C LYS A 208 23.15 6.11 -1.13
#